data_37bcd8ded875fe64de0ed6ed79b8bf22
#
_entry.id   37bcd8ded875fe64de0ed6ed79b8bf22
#
_cell.length_a   1.000
_cell.length_b   1.000
_cell.length_c   1.000
_cell.angle_alpha   90.00
_cell.angle_beta   90.00
_cell.angle_gamma   90.00
#
_symmetry.space_group_name_H-M   'P 1'
#
loop_
_entity.id
_entity.type
_entity.pdbx_description
1 polymer ?
#
loop_
_entity_poly.entity_id
_entity_poly.type
_entity_poly.pdbx_seq_one_letter_code
_entity_poly.pdbx_strand_id
1 'polypeptide(L)'
;MIEHIDEVDGYSFLNECYRILKPGGVMRISCPSIDGAMDVYHNWDNVSDEWKQESGLVTKARFINHFIYYETAGYQGKKFEADGSIKMVNNPNYWHKYMYDREDFDYKLKYIGFSDVNFVNKHESQYSELKGLERRFGGKFKLWPIESDITLETKK
;
A
#
# COMPACT_ATOMS: atom_id res chain seq x y z
N MET A 1 -4.83 -0.13 -5.25
CA MET A 1 -5.32 0.18 -6.63
C MET A 1 -4.46 1.26 -7.27
N ILE A 2 -4.29 2.42 -6.64
CA ILE A 2 -3.50 3.54 -7.23
C ILE A 2 -2.02 3.17 -7.40
N GLU A 3 -1.47 2.32 -6.55
CA GLU A 3 -0.11 1.80 -6.62
C GLU A 3 0.17 0.89 -7.82
N HIS A 4 -0.88 0.40 -8.49
CA HIS A 4 -0.78 -0.48 -9.66
C HIS A 4 -0.82 0.26 -11.00
N ILE A 5 -0.93 1.56 -10.98
CA ILE A 5 -0.85 2.43 -12.16
C ILE A 5 0.42 3.29 -12.06
N ASP A 6 0.94 3.74 -13.19
CA ASP A 6 2.14 4.58 -13.18
C ASP A 6 1.85 5.99 -12.63
N GLU A 7 2.88 6.75 -12.41
CA GLU A 7 2.77 8.06 -11.77
C GLU A 7 1.86 9.02 -12.55
N VAL A 8 1.96 9.02 -13.89
CA VAL A 8 1.19 9.93 -14.75
C VAL A 8 -0.30 9.58 -14.72
N ASP A 9 -0.61 8.31 -14.82
CA ASP A 9 -1.98 7.80 -14.72
C ASP A 9 -2.54 7.98 -13.31
N GLY A 10 -1.72 7.81 -12.28
CA GLY A 10 -2.07 8.07 -10.88
C GLY A 10 -2.44 9.53 -10.65
N TYR A 11 -1.65 10.44 -11.21
CA TYR A 11 -1.94 11.87 -11.15
C TYR A 11 -3.23 12.22 -11.91
N SER A 12 -3.43 11.64 -13.08
CA SER A 12 -4.66 11.80 -13.87
C SER A 12 -5.89 11.28 -13.12
N PHE A 13 -5.76 10.12 -12.46
CA PHE A 13 -6.81 9.56 -11.61
C PHE A 13 -7.19 10.50 -10.45
N LEU A 14 -6.21 11.08 -9.75
CA LEU A 14 -6.48 12.02 -8.66
C LEU A 14 -7.17 13.31 -9.17
N ASN A 15 -6.78 13.82 -10.34
CA ASN A 15 -7.45 14.94 -10.99
C ASN A 15 -8.91 14.62 -11.32
N GLU A 16 -9.20 13.43 -11.84
CA GLU A 16 -10.57 13.01 -12.13
C GLU A 16 -11.39 12.85 -10.84
N CYS A 17 -10.81 12.33 -9.78
CA CYS A 17 -11.46 12.31 -8.47
C CYS A 17 -11.84 13.73 -8.01
N TYR A 18 -10.92 14.68 -8.15
CA TYR A 18 -11.20 16.08 -7.84
C TYR A 18 -12.32 16.64 -8.71
N ARG A 19 -12.26 16.40 -10.04
CA ARG A 19 -13.26 16.90 -10.99
C ARG A 19 -14.68 16.45 -10.64
N ILE A 20 -14.87 15.16 -10.35
CA ILE A 20 -16.20 14.56 -10.11
C ILE A 20 -16.77 14.83 -8.72
N LEU A 21 -15.93 15.14 -7.75
CA LEU A 21 -16.41 15.50 -6.41
C LEU A 21 -17.18 16.81 -6.45
N LYS A 22 -18.27 16.87 -5.69
CA LYS A 22 -18.99 18.13 -5.41
C LYS A 22 -18.15 19.04 -4.53
N PRO A 23 -18.34 20.36 -4.55
CA PRO A 23 -17.70 21.25 -3.58
C PRO A 23 -17.97 20.76 -2.15
N GLY A 24 -16.92 20.68 -1.34
CA GLY A 24 -16.97 20.12 0.02
C GLY A 24 -17.03 18.59 0.09
N GLY A 25 -17.03 17.88 -1.06
CA GLY A 25 -16.98 16.43 -1.10
C GLY A 25 -15.62 15.90 -0.60
N VAL A 26 -15.66 14.73 0.03
CA VAL A 26 -14.49 14.09 0.64
C VAL A 26 -14.07 12.89 -0.19
N MET A 27 -12.77 12.75 -0.41
CA MET A 27 -12.15 11.55 -0.96
C MET A 27 -11.37 10.84 0.14
N ARG A 28 -11.43 9.50 0.17
CA ARG A 28 -10.59 8.66 1.02
C ARG A 28 -9.80 7.70 0.14
N ILE A 29 -8.49 7.61 0.40
CA ILE A 29 -7.57 6.68 -0.27
C ILE A 29 -6.83 5.87 0.78
N SER A 30 -6.65 4.58 0.51
CA SER A 30 -5.74 3.72 1.27
C SER A 30 -4.92 2.88 0.29
N CYS A 31 -3.61 2.89 0.47
CA CYS A 31 -2.66 2.09 -0.31
C CYS A 31 -1.40 1.77 0.51
N PRO A 32 -0.60 0.76 0.08
CA PRO A 32 0.72 0.53 0.66
C PRO A 32 1.62 1.76 0.56
N SER A 33 2.47 1.96 1.56
CA SER A 33 3.31 3.14 1.72
C SER A 33 4.79 2.81 1.73
N ILE A 34 5.59 3.63 1.06
CA ILE A 34 7.05 3.58 1.19
C ILE A 34 7.47 3.77 2.65
N ASP A 35 6.85 4.71 3.36
CA ASP A 35 7.17 4.98 4.77
C ASP A 35 7.06 3.71 5.61
N GLY A 36 5.92 3.00 5.49
CA GLY A 36 5.71 1.75 6.21
C GLY A 36 6.69 0.64 5.80
N ALA A 37 7.04 0.57 4.51
CA ALA A 37 8.04 -0.39 4.05
C ALA A 37 9.44 -0.07 4.60
N MET A 38 9.80 1.19 4.66
CA MET A 38 11.07 1.64 5.23
C MET A 38 11.12 1.38 6.74
N ASP A 39 10.02 1.60 7.45
CA ASP A 39 9.92 1.27 8.86
C ASP A 39 10.17 -0.22 9.13
N VAL A 40 9.56 -1.10 8.35
CA VAL A 40 9.83 -2.55 8.43
C VAL A 40 11.29 -2.86 8.12
N TYR A 41 11.85 -2.25 7.08
CA TYR A 41 13.23 -2.46 6.68
C TYR A 41 14.22 -2.05 7.77
N HIS A 42 14.03 -0.89 8.38
CA HIS A 42 14.90 -0.37 9.43
C HIS A 42 14.76 -1.15 10.73
N ASN A 43 13.54 -1.57 11.06
CA ASN A 43 13.22 -2.33 12.27
C ASN A 43 13.13 -3.84 12.04
N TRP A 44 13.83 -4.36 11.03
CA TRP A 44 13.76 -5.76 10.61
C TRP A 44 14.02 -6.77 11.73
N ASP A 45 14.89 -6.43 12.65
CA ASP A 45 15.25 -7.30 13.78
C ASP A 45 14.10 -7.47 14.77
N ASN A 46 13.13 -6.54 14.76
CA ASN A 46 11.90 -6.60 15.55
C ASN A 46 10.78 -7.39 14.86
N VAL A 47 10.94 -7.74 13.58
CA VAL A 47 9.98 -8.57 12.87
C VAL A 47 10.10 -10.01 13.33
N SER A 48 8.98 -10.63 13.72
CA SER A 48 9.00 -11.99 14.26
C SER A 48 9.54 -13.01 13.25
N ASP A 49 10.32 -13.95 13.72
CA ASP A 49 10.84 -15.02 12.87
C ASP A 49 9.73 -15.94 12.36
N GLU A 50 8.66 -16.13 13.15
CA GLU A 50 7.47 -16.85 12.72
C GLU A 50 6.87 -16.22 11.46
N TRP A 51 6.66 -14.89 11.47
CA TRP A 51 6.15 -14.18 10.30
C TRP A 51 7.09 -14.30 9.10
N LYS A 52 8.42 -14.15 9.30
CA LYS A 52 9.42 -14.30 8.24
C LYS A 52 9.36 -15.67 7.58
N GLN A 53 9.21 -16.72 8.38
CA GLN A 53 9.13 -18.10 7.88
C GLN A 53 7.79 -18.38 7.17
N GLU A 54 6.68 -17.94 7.74
CA GLU A 54 5.36 -18.15 7.15
C GLU A 54 5.19 -17.38 5.84
N SER A 55 5.71 -16.15 5.77
CA SER A 55 5.65 -15.32 4.57
C SER A 55 6.68 -15.72 3.52
N GLY A 56 7.76 -16.42 3.90
CA GLY A 56 8.92 -16.65 3.04
C GLY A 56 9.80 -15.42 2.83
N LEU A 57 9.46 -14.28 3.44
CA LEU A 57 10.20 -13.03 3.32
C LEU A 57 11.30 -12.96 4.39
N VAL A 58 12.24 -13.87 4.31
CA VAL A 58 13.26 -14.11 5.35
C VAL A 58 14.43 -13.13 5.34
N THR A 59 14.47 -12.19 4.41
CA THR A 59 15.52 -11.16 4.34
C THR A 59 14.92 -9.79 3.99
N LYS A 60 15.60 -8.72 4.43
CA LYS A 60 15.26 -7.32 4.08
C LYS A 60 15.09 -7.12 2.58
N ALA A 61 16.02 -7.67 1.80
CA ALA A 61 15.98 -7.55 0.34
C ALA A 61 14.75 -8.24 -0.26
N ARG A 62 14.40 -9.43 0.22
CA ARG A 62 13.19 -10.13 -0.23
C ARG A 62 11.94 -9.35 0.13
N PHE A 63 11.89 -8.80 1.33
CA PHE A 63 10.77 -7.98 1.77
C PHE A 63 10.57 -6.77 0.86
N ILE A 64 11.61 -5.97 0.63
CA ILE A 64 11.52 -4.76 -0.22
C ILE A 64 11.15 -5.11 -1.66
N ASN A 65 11.78 -6.11 -2.24
CA ASN A 65 11.42 -6.52 -3.61
C ASN A 65 9.99 -7.02 -3.71
N HIS A 66 9.52 -7.78 -2.73
CA HIS A 66 8.12 -8.20 -2.66
C HIS A 66 7.18 -7.00 -2.53
N PHE A 67 7.54 -6.02 -1.70
CA PHE A 67 6.74 -4.82 -1.50
C PHE A 67 6.62 -3.99 -2.78
N ILE A 68 7.72 -3.79 -3.51
CA ILE A 68 7.73 -2.98 -4.74
C ILE A 68 7.07 -3.74 -5.90
N TYR A 69 7.44 -5.00 -6.11
CA TYR A 69 7.00 -5.74 -7.29
C TYR A 69 5.78 -6.61 -7.06
N TYR A 70 5.38 -6.85 -5.82
CA TYR A 70 4.27 -7.76 -5.41
C TYR A 70 4.31 -9.15 -6.07
N GLU A 71 5.34 -9.45 -6.83
CA GLU A 71 5.44 -10.62 -7.71
C GLU A 71 5.84 -11.90 -7.05
N THR A 72 6.39 -11.79 -5.88
CA THR A 72 6.68 -12.97 -5.11
C THR A 72 5.41 -13.56 -4.47
N ALA A 73 4.25 -13.28 -5.05
CA ALA A 73 2.97 -13.90 -4.68
C ALA A 73 2.96 -15.43 -4.83
N GLY A 74 3.98 -16.01 -5.47
CA GLY A 74 4.30 -17.42 -5.31
C GLY A 74 4.68 -17.79 -3.88
N TYR A 75 4.90 -16.80 -3.02
CA TYR A 75 5.25 -16.95 -1.62
C TYR A 75 4.09 -17.20 -0.67
N GLN A 76 2.88 -17.30 -1.08
CA GLN A 76 1.79 -17.73 -0.21
C GLN A 76 2.09 -19.12 0.41
N GLY A 77 3.09 -19.16 1.28
CA GLY A 77 3.53 -20.36 1.98
C GLY A 77 4.15 -21.44 1.08
N LYS A 78 4.49 -21.15 -0.18
CA LYS A 78 5.17 -22.08 -1.05
C LYS A 78 6.67 -21.92 -0.95
N LYS A 79 7.29 -22.96 -0.48
CA LYS A 79 8.73 -23.20 -0.51
C LYS A 79 9.25 -23.05 -1.95
N PHE A 80 10.54 -22.76 -2.07
CA PHE A 80 11.27 -22.93 -3.32
C PHE A 80 10.89 -24.26 -3.99
N GLU A 81 10.78 -24.28 -5.30
CA GLU A 81 10.70 -25.53 -6.06
C GLU A 81 11.89 -26.43 -5.68
N ALA A 82 11.75 -27.74 -5.87
CA ALA A 82 12.77 -28.69 -5.45
C ALA A 82 14.16 -28.44 -6.08
N ASP A 83 14.21 -27.67 -7.16
CA ASP A 83 15.44 -27.24 -7.85
C ASP A 83 15.98 -25.90 -7.33
N GLY A 84 15.38 -25.33 -6.29
CA GLY A 84 15.77 -24.04 -5.73
C GLY A 84 15.23 -22.84 -6.51
N SER A 85 14.50 -23.05 -7.58
CA SER A 85 13.87 -21.97 -8.35
C SER A 85 12.62 -21.43 -7.64
N ILE A 86 12.28 -20.19 -7.95
CA ILE A 86 11.04 -19.54 -7.51
C ILE A 86 10.09 -19.56 -8.70
N LYS A 87 8.92 -20.15 -8.52
CA LYS A 87 7.88 -20.06 -9.54
C LYS A 87 7.37 -18.62 -9.60
N MET A 88 7.90 -17.86 -10.53
CA MET A 88 7.44 -16.51 -10.81
C MET A 88 6.03 -16.56 -11.39
N VAL A 89 5.07 -15.99 -10.69
CA VAL A 89 3.78 -15.65 -11.31
C VAL A 89 4.00 -14.36 -12.08
N ASN A 90 4.36 -14.49 -13.33
CA ASN A 90 4.70 -13.35 -14.20
C ASN A 90 3.41 -12.66 -14.66
N ASN A 91 2.77 -11.91 -13.75
CA ASN A 91 1.63 -11.08 -14.10
C ASN A 91 1.95 -9.61 -13.80
N PRO A 92 2.48 -8.87 -14.78
CA PRO A 92 2.87 -7.47 -14.62
C PRO A 92 1.71 -6.54 -14.20
N ASN A 93 0.46 -7.00 -14.31
CA ASN A 93 -0.71 -6.23 -13.89
C ASN A 93 -0.86 -6.13 -12.36
N TYR A 94 -0.13 -6.93 -11.60
CA TYR A 94 -0.14 -6.89 -10.13
C TYR A 94 1.05 -6.16 -9.52
N TRP A 95 1.96 -5.64 -10.32
CA TRP A 95 3.12 -4.90 -9.82
C TRP A 95 2.70 -3.54 -9.29
N HIS A 96 3.34 -3.13 -8.20
CA HIS A 96 3.30 -1.75 -7.79
C HIS A 96 4.16 -0.96 -8.77
N LYS A 97 3.53 -0.10 -9.56
CA LYS A 97 4.22 0.71 -10.57
C LYS A 97 4.71 2.03 -9.99
N TYR A 98 3.98 2.53 -9.01
CA TYR A 98 4.36 3.73 -8.29
C TYR A 98 3.96 3.62 -6.82
N MET A 99 4.94 3.81 -5.95
CA MET A 99 4.73 3.74 -4.50
C MET A 99 4.70 5.15 -3.92
N TYR A 100 3.70 5.38 -3.11
CA TYR A 100 3.46 6.68 -2.48
C TYR A 100 4.02 6.71 -1.06
N ASP A 101 4.45 7.90 -0.62
CA ASP A 101 4.61 8.27 0.77
C ASP A 101 3.66 9.42 1.13
N ARG A 102 3.73 9.87 2.38
CA ARG A 102 2.84 10.93 2.86
C ARG A 102 3.17 12.28 2.20
N GLU A 103 4.45 12.56 1.96
CA GLU A 103 4.91 13.80 1.36
C GLU A 103 4.44 13.94 -0.08
N ASP A 104 4.56 12.86 -0.87
CA ASP A 104 4.15 12.83 -2.27
C ASP A 104 2.62 12.98 -2.42
N PHE A 105 1.83 12.31 -1.58
CA PHE A 105 0.38 12.51 -1.58
C PHE A 105 0.00 13.94 -1.21
N ASP A 106 0.58 14.49 -0.15
CA ASP A 106 0.29 15.86 0.29
C ASP A 106 0.62 16.86 -0.81
N TYR A 107 1.78 16.71 -1.45
CA TYR A 107 2.21 17.54 -2.57
C TYR A 107 1.24 17.47 -3.76
N LYS A 108 0.95 16.25 -4.25
CA LYS A 108 0.09 16.04 -5.42
C LYS A 108 -1.34 16.52 -5.17
N LEU A 109 -1.91 16.18 -4.03
CA LEU A 109 -3.29 16.55 -3.72
C LEU A 109 -3.45 18.07 -3.59
N LYS A 110 -2.52 18.75 -2.92
CA LYS A 110 -2.54 20.21 -2.82
C LYS A 110 -2.34 20.90 -4.18
N TYR A 111 -1.46 20.35 -5.02
CA TYR A 111 -1.25 20.87 -6.36
C TYR A 111 -2.50 20.75 -7.24
N ILE A 112 -3.28 19.68 -7.09
CA ILE A 112 -4.56 19.48 -7.78
C ILE A 112 -5.63 20.46 -7.29
N GLY A 113 -5.54 20.91 -6.04
CA GLY A 113 -6.47 21.84 -5.41
C GLY A 113 -7.30 21.25 -4.28
N PHE A 114 -6.99 20.04 -3.85
CA PHE A 114 -7.57 19.48 -2.63
C PHE A 114 -7.13 20.29 -1.41
N SER A 115 -8.03 20.39 -0.43
CA SER A 115 -7.77 20.95 0.90
C SER A 115 -7.86 19.88 1.98
N ASP A 116 -7.43 20.21 3.17
CA ASP A 116 -7.60 19.37 4.36
C ASP A 116 -7.08 17.93 4.15
N VAL A 117 -5.83 17.80 3.67
CA VAL A 117 -5.19 16.48 3.52
C VAL A 117 -4.86 15.94 4.91
N ASN A 118 -5.64 14.98 5.37
CA ASN A 118 -5.51 14.39 6.70
C ASN A 118 -5.13 12.92 6.59
N PHE A 119 -4.00 12.56 7.16
CA PHE A 119 -3.60 11.16 7.33
C PHE A 119 -4.26 10.61 8.58
N VAL A 120 -5.01 9.53 8.41
CA VAL A 120 -5.80 8.91 9.48
C VAL A 120 -5.35 7.46 9.69
N ASN A 121 -5.63 6.94 10.88
CA ASN A 121 -5.40 5.52 11.11
C ASN A 121 -6.41 4.69 10.30
N LYS A 122 -6.01 3.49 9.98
CA LYS A 122 -6.88 2.52 9.32
C LYS A 122 -8.17 2.33 10.12
N HIS A 123 -9.28 2.24 9.42
CA HIS A 123 -10.63 2.14 9.98
C HIS A 123 -11.15 3.38 10.74
N GLU A 124 -10.31 4.39 10.99
CA GLU A 124 -10.72 5.63 11.61
C GLU A 124 -11.13 6.68 10.56
N SER A 125 -12.11 7.50 10.88
CA SER A 125 -12.55 8.64 10.08
C SER A 125 -13.35 9.60 10.96
N GLN A 126 -13.26 10.90 10.66
CA GLN A 126 -14.22 11.86 11.21
C GLN A 126 -15.60 11.78 10.54
N TYR A 127 -15.69 11.12 9.38
CA TYR A 127 -16.92 10.90 8.63
C TYR A 127 -17.44 9.48 8.91
N SER A 128 -18.65 9.38 9.47
CA SER A 128 -19.26 8.09 9.84
C SER A 128 -19.31 7.09 8.68
N GLU A 129 -19.58 7.61 7.48
CA GLU A 129 -19.72 6.82 6.24
C GLU A 129 -18.41 6.25 5.74
N LEU A 130 -17.28 6.82 6.18
CA LEU A 130 -15.94 6.40 5.77
C LEU A 130 -15.23 5.52 6.80
N LYS A 131 -15.84 5.30 7.97
CA LYS A 131 -15.28 4.42 8.99
C LYS A 131 -15.29 2.95 8.56
N GLY A 132 -14.18 2.25 8.80
CA GLY A 132 -14.12 0.80 8.65
C GLY A 132 -14.20 0.29 7.21
N LEU A 133 -13.87 1.13 6.23
CA LEU A 133 -13.92 0.74 4.81
C LEU A 133 -12.77 -0.19 4.40
N GLU A 134 -11.65 -0.17 5.11
CA GLU A 134 -10.47 -0.99 4.81
C GLU A 134 -10.67 -2.44 5.27
N ARG A 135 -11.57 -3.16 4.62
CA ARG A 135 -11.94 -4.56 4.99
C ARG A 135 -10.99 -5.61 4.43
N ARG A 136 -9.99 -5.21 3.65
CA ARG A 136 -9.20 -6.10 2.80
C ARG A 136 -8.34 -7.10 3.57
N PHE A 137 -8.08 -6.89 4.87
CA PHE A 137 -7.12 -7.67 5.64
C PHE A 137 -7.66 -8.24 6.96
N GLY A 138 -8.96 -8.47 7.04
CA GLY A 138 -9.60 -9.15 8.18
C GLY A 138 -9.40 -10.66 8.25
N GLY A 139 -8.48 -11.22 7.47
CA GLY A 139 -8.15 -12.65 7.45
C GLY A 139 -7.00 -13.02 8.40
N LYS A 140 -6.81 -14.32 8.63
CA LYS A 140 -5.75 -14.91 9.44
C LYS A 140 -4.31 -14.55 9.01
N PHE A 141 -4.13 -13.92 7.87
CA PHE A 141 -2.84 -13.45 7.37
C PHE A 141 -2.72 -11.94 7.58
N LYS A 142 -2.02 -11.54 8.63
CA LYS A 142 -1.35 -10.24 8.60
C LYS A 142 -0.27 -10.33 7.52
N LEU A 143 -0.58 -9.92 6.30
CA LEU A 143 0.38 -9.91 5.19
C LEU A 143 1.61 -9.04 5.48
N TRP A 144 1.50 -8.12 6.44
CA TRP A 144 2.55 -7.20 6.84
C TRP A 144 2.74 -7.23 8.35
N PRO A 145 3.98 -7.23 8.82
CA PRO A 145 4.29 -7.29 10.25
C PRO A 145 3.93 -6.00 11.00
N ILE A 146 3.75 -4.90 10.25
CA ILE A 146 3.42 -3.56 10.76
C ILE A 146 2.35 -2.97 9.83
N GLU A 147 1.54 -2.04 10.30
CA GLU A 147 0.64 -1.27 9.43
C GLU A 147 1.48 -0.40 8.50
N SER A 148 1.63 -0.88 7.26
CA SER A 148 2.43 -0.23 6.22
C SER A 148 1.59 0.57 5.23
N ASP A 149 0.30 0.70 5.48
CA ASP A 149 -0.60 1.42 4.58
C ASP A 149 -0.73 2.89 4.98
N ILE A 150 -0.71 3.77 3.99
CA ILE A 150 -1.23 5.13 4.14
C ILE A 150 -2.73 5.06 3.98
N THR A 151 -3.45 5.71 4.92
CA THR A 151 -4.85 6.05 4.74
C THR A 151 -4.99 7.55 4.93
N LEU A 152 -5.59 8.22 3.96
CA LEU A 152 -5.82 9.66 4.00
C LEU A 152 -7.23 10.03 3.61
N GLU A 153 -7.68 11.17 4.11
CA GLU A 153 -8.90 11.85 3.72
C GLU A 153 -8.57 13.27 3.27
N THR A 154 -9.22 13.71 2.20
CA THR A 154 -9.01 15.05 1.66
C THR A 154 -10.29 15.61 1.09
N LYS A 155 -10.41 16.93 1.00
CA LYS A 155 -11.62 17.65 0.67
C LYS A 155 -11.45 18.50 -0.59
N LYS A 156 -12.47 18.53 -1.41
CA LYS A 156 -12.56 19.46 -2.54
C LYS A 156 -13.04 20.83 -2.08
#